data_98bd0e456a4a70c6506e07b581b1484b
#
_entry.id   98bd0e456a4a70c6506e07b581b1484b
#
_cell.length_a   1.000
_cell.length_b   1.000
_cell.length_c   1.000
_cell.angle_alpha   90.00
_cell.angle_beta   90.00
_cell.angle_gamma   90.00
#
_symmetry.space_group_name_H-M   'P 1'
#
loop_
_entity.id
_entity.type
_entity.pdbx_description
1 polymer ?
#
loop_
_entity_poly.entity_id
_entity_poly.type
_entity_poly.pdbx_seq_one_letter_code
_entity_poly.pdbx_strand_id
1 'polypeptide(L)'
;MEPSFQLPWNGIHHIALLTADLDATVRFYRDVLGMHTSDIAPSREGRGRHCLIFAKRDDDNVWGFHFFERPIEKTTLGAADAYPQSFVPHVALRLPDGEAARVLRERLSGARVSVTDIPELGSFVFFDNNGLCLEVTWPKGVRGS
;
A
#
# COMPACT_ATOMS: atom_id res chain seq x y z
N MET A 1 16.38 -29.60 -24.47
CA MET A 1 15.49 -28.86 -23.52
C MET A 1 15.00 -27.61 -24.25
N GLU A 2 13.71 -27.58 -24.55
CA GLU A 2 13.13 -26.37 -25.13
C GLU A 2 13.34 -25.19 -24.17
N PRO A 3 13.77 -24.01 -24.64
CA PRO A 3 13.88 -22.86 -23.77
C PRO A 3 12.49 -22.56 -23.19
N SER A 4 12.37 -22.52 -21.86
CA SER A 4 11.10 -22.20 -21.22
C SER A 4 10.70 -20.81 -21.67
N PHE A 5 9.57 -20.70 -22.39
CA PHE A 5 9.03 -19.41 -22.77
C PHE A 5 8.60 -18.65 -21.52
N GLN A 6 9.27 -17.55 -21.24
CA GLN A 6 8.90 -16.66 -20.15
C GLN A 6 7.92 -15.62 -20.67
N LEU A 7 6.74 -15.56 -20.06
CA LEU A 7 5.79 -14.51 -20.35
C LEU A 7 6.33 -13.16 -19.85
N PRO A 8 6.21 -12.08 -20.63
CA PRO A 8 6.72 -10.77 -20.27
C PRO A 8 5.79 -10.04 -19.29
N TRP A 9 5.70 -10.53 -18.05
CA TRP A 9 4.92 -9.87 -17.01
C TRP A 9 5.38 -8.42 -16.80
N ASN A 10 4.43 -7.50 -16.69
CA ASN A 10 4.69 -6.07 -16.50
C ASN A 10 4.22 -5.57 -15.12
N GLY A 11 4.52 -6.33 -14.10
CA GLY A 11 4.25 -5.97 -12.71
C GLY A 11 2.86 -6.34 -12.22
N ILE A 12 2.49 -5.78 -11.10
CA ILE A 12 1.18 -5.96 -10.45
C ILE A 12 0.30 -4.77 -10.83
N HIS A 13 -0.92 -5.02 -11.33
CA HIS A 13 -1.85 -3.95 -11.68
C HIS A 13 -2.50 -3.33 -10.44
N HIS A 14 -3.06 -4.14 -9.56
CA HIS A 14 -3.63 -3.69 -8.29
C HIS A 14 -3.78 -4.84 -7.29
N ILE A 15 -3.97 -4.47 -6.04
CA ILE A 15 -4.32 -5.38 -4.95
C ILE A 15 -5.73 -5.02 -4.48
N ALA A 16 -6.66 -5.97 -4.57
CA ALA A 16 -8.03 -5.78 -4.09
C ALA A 16 -8.11 -6.07 -2.59
N LEU A 17 -8.65 -5.13 -1.84
CA LEU A 17 -8.74 -5.15 -0.38
C LEU A 17 -10.14 -4.73 0.09
N LEU A 18 -10.48 -5.09 1.31
CA LEU A 18 -11.72 -4.68 1.95
C LEU A 18 -11.46 -3.56 2.97
N THR A 19 -12.46 -2.71 3.15
CA THR A 19 -12.50 -1.72 4.23
C THR A 19 -13.89 -1.61 4.82
N ALA A 20 -13.98 -1.36 6.12
CA ALA A 20 -15.25 -1.08 6.77
C ALA A 20 -15.67 0.40 6.60
N ASP A 21 -14.70 1.29 6.34
CA ASP A 21 -14.93 2.75 6.17
C ASP A 21 -14.09 3.25 5.00
N LEU A 22 -14.74 3.34 3.84
CA LEU A 22 -14.09 3.77 2.60
C LEU A 22 -13.69 5.26 2.64
N ASP A 23 -14.49 6.10 3.29
CA ASP A 23 -14.17 7.53 3.40
C ASP A 23 -12.92 7.77 4.26
N ALA A 24 -12.77 7.05 5.37
CA ALA A 24 -11.56 7.09 6.19
C ALA A 24 -10.34 6.56 5.41
N THR A 25 -10.52 5.49 4.64
CA THR A 25 -9.46 4.91 3.80
C THR A 25 -9.01 5.91 2.73
N VAL A 26 -9.94 6.52 2.01
CA VAL A 26 -9.60 7.54 1.00
C VAL A 26 -8.87 8.73 1.64
N ARG A 27 -9.33 9.23 2.77
CA ARG A 27 -8.63 10.31 3.49
C ARG A 27 -7.21 9.92 3.87
N PHE A 28 -7.02 8.72 4.42
CA PHE A 28 -5.68 8.26 4.81
C PHE A 28 -4.71 8.20 3.62
N TYR A 29 -5.10 7.52 2.56
CA TYR A 29 -4.23 7.34 1.39
C TYR A 29 -4.01 8.63 0.61
N ARG A 30 -5.02 9.48 0.47
CA ARG A 30 -4.91 10.75 -0.23
C ARG A 30 -4.20 11.82 0.60
N ASP A 31 -4.63 12.04 1.84
CA ASP A 31 -4.22 13.19 2.63
C ASP A 31 -2.93 12.92 3.44
N VAL A 32 -2.73 11.69 3.92
CA VAL A 32 -1.51 11.31 4.64
C VAL A 32 -0.44 10.80 3.67
N LEU A 33 -0.76 9.80 2.85
CA LEU A 33 0.22 9.18 1.96
C LEU A 33 0.45 9.97 0.66
N GLY A 34 -0.42 10.91 0.32
CA GLY A 34 -0.30 11.73 -0.89
C GLY A 34 -0.57 10.96 -2.20
N MET A 35 -1.33 9.88 -2.13
CA MET A 35 -1.70 9.10 -3.31
C MET A 35 -2.90 9.69 -4.03
N HIS A 36 -2.97 9.49 -5.35
CA HIS A 36 -4.16 9.82 -6.12
C HIS A 36 -5.26 8.78 -5.88
N THR A 37 -6.50 9.24 -5.89
CA THR A 37 -7.67 8.39 -5.72
C THR A 37 -8.66 8.62 -6.87
N SER A 38 -9.38 7.58 -7.27
CA SER A 38 -10.54 7.73 -8.12
C SER A 38 -11.71 8.32 -7.32
N ASP A 39 -12.79 8.67 -8.00
CA ASP A 39 -14.06 8.93 -7.34
C ASP A 39 -14.57 7.66 -6.64
N ILE A 40 -15.28 7.85 -5.54
CA ILE A 40 -15.98 6.75 -4.88
C ILE A 40 -17.23 6.43 -5.71
N ALA A 41 -17.36 5.17 -6.08
CA ALA A 41 -18.47 4.69 -6.90
C ALA A 41 -19.19 3.52 -6.23
N PRO A 42 -20.49 3.31 -6.54
CA PRO A 42 -21.19 2.12 -6.07
C PRO A 42 -20.60 0.87 -6.71
N SER A 43 -20.45 -0.18 -5.91
CA SER A 43 -20.08 -1.50 -6.43
C SER A 43 -21.18 -2.05 -7.31
N ARG A 44 -20.77 -2.84 -8.32
CA ARG A 44 -21.73 -3.66 -9.07
C ARG A 44 -22.53 -4.53 -8.09
N GLU A 45 -23.79 -4.77 -8.39
CA GLU A 45 -24.69 -5.58 -7.56
C GLU A 45 -25.13 -4.94 -6.23
N GLY A 46 -24.97 -3.64 -6.06
CA GLY A 46 -25.48 -2.92 -4.85
C GLY A 46 -24.78 -3.32 -3.54
N ARG A 47 -23.57 -3.88 -3.61
CA ARG A 47 -22.82 -4.33 -2.43
C ARG A 47 -21.78 -3.31 -1.97
N GLY A 48 -22.27 -2.17 -1.47
CA GLY A 48 -21.39 -1.12 -0.94
C GLY A 48 -20.72 -0.29 -2.04
N ARG A 49 -19.62 0.37 -1.69
CA ARG A 49 -18.89 1.31 -2.55
C ARG A 49 -17.47 0.80 -2.79
N HIS A 50 -16.79 1.38 -3.76
CA HIS A 50 -15.37 1.10 -4.03
C HIS A 50 -14.63 2.34 -4.52
N CYS A 51 -13.31 2.29 -4.42
CA CYS A 51 -12.41 3.33 -4.88
C CYS A 51 -11.06 2.72 -5.28
N LEU A 52 -10.48 3.25 -6.35
CA LEU A 52 -9.09 2.96 -6.74
C LEU A 52 -8.15 3.97 -6.08
N ILE A 53 -7.03 3.49 -5.57
CA ILE A 53 -5.97 4.29 -4.97
C ILE A 53 -4.67 3.98 -5.70
N PHE A 54 -4.04 5.01 -6.26
CA PHE A 54 -2.91 4.88 -7.16
C PHE A 54 -1.59 5.17 -6.45
N ALA A 55 -0.78 4.16 -6.24
CA ALA A 55 0.59 4.32 -5.77
C ALA A 55 1.51 4.84 -6.89
N LYS A 56 1.21 4.47 -8.14
CA LYS A 56 1.83 4.99 -9.35
C LYS A 56 0.78 5.10 -10.44
N ARG A 57 0.78 6.17 -11.20
CA ARG A 57 -0.06 6.36 -12.38
C ARG A 57 0.82 6.64 -13.58
N ASP A 58 0.93 5.66 -14.46
CA ASP A 58 1.40 5.80 -15.83
C ASP A 58 0.19 5.77 -16.77
N ASP A 59 0.32 6.32 -17.98
CA ASP A 59 -0.81 6.51 -18.89
C ASP A 59 -1.58 5.23 -19.23
N ASP A 60 -0.93 4.05 -19.18
CA ASP A 60 -1.54 2.75 -19.47
C ASP A 60 -1.44 1.74 -18.31
N ASN A 61 -0.70 2.04 -17.26
CA ASN A 61 -0.45 1.14 -16.13
C ASN A 61 -0.86 1.80 -14.82
N VAL A 62 -2.10 1.57 -14.45
CA VAL A 62 -2.60 1.94 -13.13
C VAL A 62 -2.26 0.82 -12.19
N TRP A 63 -1.35 1.07 -11.22
CA TRP A 63 -1.20 0.12 -10.14
C TRP A 63 -1.35 0.77 -8.77
N GLY A 64 -1.92 0.01 -7.85
CA GLY A 64 -2.20 0.47 -6.50
C GLY A 64 -3.18 -0.47 -5.80
N PHE A 65 -4.08 0.11 -5.04
CA PHE A 65 -5.08 -0.62 -4.28
C PHE A 65 -6.47 -0.40 -4.85
N HIS A 66 -7.30 -1.43 -4.77
CA HIS A 66 -8.73 -1.32 -5.05
C HIS A 66 -9.49 -1.70 -3.78
N PHE A 67 -9.98 -0.69 -3.06
CA PHE A 67 -10.73 -0.91 -1.84
C PHE A 67 -12.23 -1.05 -2.12
N PHE A 68 -12.80 -2.08 -1.53
CA PHE A 68 -14.24 -2.35 -1.53
C PHE A 68 -14.77 -2.21 -0.10
N GLU A 69 -15.82 -1.40 0.06
CA GLU A 69 -16.45 -1.22 1.35
C GLU A 69 -17.36 -2.41 1.71
N ARG A 70 -17.12 -3.01 2.85
CA ARG A 70 -17.86 -4.13 3.39
C ARG A 70 -17.90 -4.04 4.92
N PRO A 71 -18.95 -4.55 5.59
CA PRO A 71 -18.97 -4.61 7.04
C PRO A 71 -17.99 -5.69 7.54
N ILE A 72 -16.75 -5.29 7.78
CA ILE A 72 -15.68 -6.17 8.30
C ILE A 72 -15.02 -5.52 9.50
N GLU A 73 -14.44 -6.34 10.38
CA GLU A 73 -13.70 -5.82 11.54
C GLU A 73 -12.28 -5.38 11.19
N LYS A 74 -11.62 -6.09 10.28
CA LYS A 74 -10.24 -5.81 9.85
C LYS A 74 -10.01 -6.18 8.39
N THR A 75 -9.22 -5.36 7.70
CA THR A 75 -8.62 -5.72 6.41
C THR A 75 -7.28 -6.38 6.67
N THR A 76 -7.08 -7.62 6.24
CA THR A 76 -5.80 -8.32 6.34
C THR A 76 -5.48 -9.03 5.02
N LEU A 77 -4.19 -9.18 4.75
CA LEU A 77 -3.71 -10.07 3.69
C LEU A 77 -3.66 -11.51 4.21
N GLY A 78 -4.82 -12.04 4.61
CA GLY A 78 -4.96 -13.36 5.20
C GLY A 78 -5.26 -13.32 6.71
N ALA A 79 -5.54 -14.48 7.31
CA ALA A 79 -5.81 -14.60 8.73
C ALA A 79 -4.51 -14.37 9.52
N ALA A 80 -4.53 -13.44 10.46
CA ALA A 80 -3.36 -13.12 11.29
C ALA A 80 -2.81 -14.37 12.03
N ASP A 81 -3.69 -15.28 12.38
CA ASP A 81 -3.36 -16.52 13.12
C ASP A 81 -2.66 -17.57 12.23
N ALA A 82 -2.67 -17.39 10.89
CA ALA A 82 -2.00 -18.29 9.96
C ALA A 82 -0.48 -18.05 9.87
N TYR A 83 0.02 -16.97 10.48
CA TYR A 83 1.42 -16.57 10.39
C TYR A 83 2.12 -16.64 11.74
N PRO A 84 3.43 -16.94 11.76
CA PRO A 84 4.22 -16.82 12.99
C PRO A 84 4.12 -15.41 13.57
N GLN A 85 4.16 -15.27 14.89
CA GLN A 85 4.08 -13.96 15.57
C GLN A 85 5.20 -12.96 15.14
N SER A 86 6.30 -13.49 14.63
CA SER A 86 7.42 -12.69 14.10
C SER A 86 7.23 -12.22 12.66
N PHE A 87 6.14 -12.61 11.99
CA PHE A 87 5.90 -12.26 10.60
C PHE A 87 4.56 -11.52 10.46
N VAL A 88 4.61 -10.35 9.85
CA VAL A 88 3.42 -9.57 9.49
C VAL A 88 3.32 -9.48 7.98
N PRO A 89 2.26 -10.01 7.35
CA PRO A 89 2.02 -9.82 5.92
C PRO A 89 1.94 -8.33 5.61
N HIS A 90 2.66 -7.89 4.58
CA HIS A 90 2.73 -6.47 4.25
C HIS A 90 2.86 -6.24 2.75
N VAL A 91 2.61 -5.02 2.34
CA VAL A 91 2.87 -4.54 0.99
C VAL A 91 4.01 -3.53 1.06
N ALA A 92 5.08 -3.78 0.31
CA ALA A 92 6.20 -2.87 0.20
C ALA A 92 5.98 -1.89 -0.97
N LEU A 93 6.03 -0.61 -0.68
CA LEU A 93 5.90 0.49 -1.61
C LEU A 93 7.26 1.17 -1.78
N ARG A 94 7.51 1.71 -2.96
CA ARG A 94 8.78 2.35 -3.28
C ARG A 94 8.60 3.85 -3.50
N LEU A 95 9.37 4.65 -2.77
CA LEU A 95 9.56 6.07 -3.02
C LEU A 95 10.78 6.32 -3.91
N PRO A 96 10.85 7.46 -4.59
CA PRO A 96 11.97 7.74 -5.49
C PRO A 96 13.32 7.91 -4.77
N ASP A 97 13.30 8.45 -3.55
CA ASP A 97 14.52 8.78 -2.82
C ASP A 97 14.29 8.94 -1.30
N GLY A 98 15.35 9.21 -0.57
CA GLY A 98 15.31 9.41 0.88
C GLY A 98 14.62 10.70 1.31
N GLU A 99 14.58 11.73 0.48
CA GLU A 99 13.86 12.98 0.77
C GLU A 99 12.36 12.75 0.77
N ALA A 100 11.84 12.03 -0.20
CA ALA A 100 10.44 11.62 -0.22
C ALA A 100 10.09 10.76 1.00
N ALA A 101 10.99 9.88 1.43
CA ALA A 101 10.82 9.08 2.65
C ALA A 101 10.77 9.96 3.91
N ARG A 102 11.61 10.99 4.00
CA ARG A 102 11.59 11.97 5.09
C ARG A 102 10.26 12.73 5.15
N VAL A 103 9.79 13.21 4.01
CA VAL A 103 8.49 13.91 3.91
C VAL A 103 7.34 13.01 4.34
N LEU A 104 7.36 11.73 3.93
CA LEU A 104 6.33 10.79 4.35
C LEU A 104 6.36 10.56 5.87
N ARG A 105 7.53 10.44 6.49
CA ARG A 105 7.65 10.31 7.95
C ARG A 105 7.02 11.49 8.68
N GLU A 106 7.24 12.71 8.20
CA GLU A 106 6.66 13.91 8.77
C GLU A 106 5.13 13.92 8.69
N ARG A 107 4.58 13.51 7.54
CA ARG A 107 3.12 13.37 7.36
C ARG A 107 2.53 12.31 8.30
N LEU A 108 3.17 11.15 8.40
CA LEU A 108 2.75 10.09 9.30
C LEU A 108 2.77 10.55 10.76
N SER A 109 3.84 11.23 11.18
CA SER A 109 3.96 11.82 12.52
C SER A 109 2.86 12.85 12.78
N GLY A 110 2.61 13.75 11.83
CA GLY A 110 1.52 14.72 11.91
C GLY A 110 0.13 14.10 12.01
N ALA A 111 -0.06 12.94 11.38
CA ALA A 111 -1.28 12.14 11.46
C ALA A 111 -1.31 11.19 12.69
N ARG A 112 -0.30 11.24 13.56
CA ARG A 112 -0.13 10.38 14.73
C ARG A 112 -0.05 8.90 14.40
N VAL A 113 0.51 8.55 13.26
CA VAL A 113 0.77 7.18 12.84
C VAL A 113 2.17 6.79 13.29
N SER A 114 2.26 5.70 14.05
CA SER A 114 3.54 5.17 14.51
C SER A 114 4.32 4.53 13.37
N VAL A 115 5.61 4.80 13.32
CA VAL A 115 6.55 4.25 12.33
C VAL A 115 7.56 3.37 13.05
N THR A 116 7.84 2.19 12.48
CA THR A 116 8.88 1.30 12.96
C THR A 116 9.97 1.17 11.90
N ASP A 117 11.19 1.52 12.27
CA ASP A 117 12.35 1.37 11.39
C ASP A 117 12.79 -0.09 11.27
N ILE A 118 13.24 -0.46 10.08
CA ILE A 118 13.90 -1.74 9.80
C ILE A 118 15.32 -1.42 9.32
N PRO A 119 16.28 -1.22 10.25
CA PRO A 119 17.62 -0.72 9.90
C PRO A 119 18.39 -1.63 8.94
N GLU A 120 18.20 -2.95 9.04
CA GLU A 120 18.88 -3.94 8.21
C GLU A 120 18.52 -3.79 6.73
N LEU A 121 17.29 -3.39 6.45
CA LEU A 121 16.77 -3.17 5.10
C LEU A 121 16.83 -1.70 4.70
N GLY A 122 17.04 -0.80 5.66
CA GLY A 122 16.96 0.65 5.44
C GLY A 122 15.57 1.09 4.99
N SER A 123 14.53 0.45 5.52
CA SER A 123 13.14 0.74 5.27
C SER A 123 12.41 1.08 6.56
N PHE A 124 11.15 1.39 6.49
CA PHE A 124 10.28 1.51 7.65
C PHE A 124 8.88 0.98 7.35
N VAL A 125 8.17 0.59 8.40
CA VAL A 125 6.79 0.09 8.31
C VAL A 125 5.85 0.93 9.16
N PHE A 126 4.60 0.96 8.75
CA PHE A 126 3.47 1.53 9.48
C PHE A 126 2.19 0.80 9.10
N PHE A 127 1.13 1.06 9.84
CA PHE A 127 -0.19 0.48 9.54
C PHE A 127 -1.12 1.55 9.00
N ASP A 128 -1.91 1.20 7.99
CA ASP A 128 -2.99 2.06 7.51
C ASP A 128 -4.18 2.07 8.50
N ASN A 129 -5.23 2.81 8.16
CA ASN A 129 -6.44 2.89 8.97
C ASN A 129 -7.23 1.57 9.08
N ASN A 130 -6.92 0.58 8.25
CA ASN A 130 -7.52 -0.75 8.28
C ASN A 130 -6.65 -1.78 9.01
N GLY A 131 -5.46 -1.41 9.47
CA GLY A 131 -4.49 -2.31 10.05
C GLY A 131 -3.65 -3.09 9.03
N LEU A 132 -3.66 -2.67 7.76
CA LEU A 132 -2.75 -3.20 6.75
C LEU A 132 -1.34 -2.69 7.01
N CYS A 133 -0.38 -3.60 7.10
CA CYS A 133 1.04 -3.24 7.21
C CYS A 133 1.58 -2.79 5.85
N LEU A 134 2.15 -1.61 5.82
CA LEU A 134 2.83 -1.05 4.67
C LEU A 134 4.31 -0.85 5.00
N GLU A 135 5.18 -1.36 4.13
CA GLU A 135 6.61 -1.08 4.18
C GLU A 135 6.95 -0.03 3.13
N VAL A 136 7.84 0.87 3.47
CA VAL A 136 8.32 1.89 2.53
C VAL A 136 9.81 1.70 2.31
N THR A 137 10.19 1.56 1.04
CA THR A 137 11.58 1.46 0.58
C THR A 137 11.91 2.60 -0.37
N TRP A 138 13.19 2.88 -0.54
CA TRP A 138 13.69 3.82 -1.53
C TRP A 138 15.11 3.41 -1.95
N PRO A 139 15.58 3.83 -3.14
CA PRO A 139 16.96 3.59 -3.54
C PRO A 139 17.92 4.22 -2.54
N LYS A 140 18.88 3.44 -2.04
CA LYS A 140 19.99 4.01 -1.28
C LYS A 140 20.95 4.62 -2.29
N GLY A 141 21.33 5.86 -2.09
CA GLY A 141 22.38 6.48 -2.89
C GLY A 141 23.62 5.57 -2.92
N VAL A 142 24.31 5.53 -4.06
CA VAL A 142 25.60 4.86 -4.14
C VAL A 142 26.46 5.45 -3.03
N ARG A 143 26.84 4.65 -2.04
CA ARG A 143 27.85 5.10 -1.07
C ARG A 143 29.09 5.41 -1.90
N GLY A 144 29.45 6.68 -1.94
CA GLY A 144 30.70 7.07 -2.58
C GLY A 144 31.84 6.21 -2.02
N SER A 145 32.56 5.62 -2.94
CA SER A 145 33.80 4.90 -2.68
C SER A 145 34.81 5.76 -1.94
#